data_7ed370269a0615bb99482a4805fe2cbf
#
_entry.id   7ed370269a0615bb99482a4805fe2cbf
#
_cell.length_a   1.000
_cell.length_b   1.000
_cell.length_c   1.000
_cell.angle_alpha   90.00
_cell.angle_beta   90.00
_cell.angle_gamma   90.00
#
_symmetry.space_group_name_H-M   'P 1'
#
loop_
_entity.id
_entity.type
_entity.pdbx_description
1 polymer ?
#
loop_
_entity_poly.entity_id
_entity_poly.type
_entity_poly.pdbx_seq_one_letter_code
_entity_poly.pdbx_strand_id
1 'polypeptide(L)'
;MPEYPTALGASSKDAITLLGHDLANDVMGEVGFGELAFWLATQRRPTPGETRVFEAVLAALADHGYTPTAIISRLAHLSAPDSVQGALAAGLLAGGSRFLGVTEDCGRFLHDVLEDAGALPTDDAGWDALALETVRRQREAKKFVPGLGHHVHKDGDPRTPRLMAIAAEEGITGPHLALFAAIGRVHPEVLGKTLPLNGAGVCGAALADLGLPLELLRAFALLARTAGLIGQLAEELRHPVANDIFLSVDLNNRPVDPDPYEPPPVGQDSL
;
A
#
# COMPACT_ATOMS: atom_id res chain seq x y z
N MET A 1 -19.10 -7.85 -36.14
CA MET A 1 -17.97 -7.20 -35.46
C MET A 1 -17.60 -8.10 -34.29
N PRO A 2 -16.34 -8.16 -33.85
CA PRO A 2 -15.99 -8.92 -32.67
C PRO A 2 -16.69 -8.34 -31.43
N GLU A 3 -17.15 -9.21 -30.53
CA GLU A 3 -17.76 -8.82 -29.26
C GLU A 3 -16.68 -8.73 -28.18
N TYR A 4 -16.77 -7.74 -27.31
CA TYR A 4 -15.86 -7.53 -26.18
C TYR A 4 -16.68 -7.53 -24.89
N PRO A 5 -16.89 -8.71 -24.26
CA PRO A 5 -17.70 -8.81 -23.06
C PRO A 5 -17.02 -8.07 -21.88
N THR A 6 -17.84 -7.36 -21.11
CA THR A 6 -17.40 -6.71 -19.86
C THR A 6 -18.49 -6.85 -18.79
N ALA A 7 -18.06 -7.11 -17.56
CA ALA A 7 -18.92 -7.10 -16.37
C ALA A 7 -18.84 -5.77 -15.59
N LEU A 8 -17.95 -4.86 -16.00
CA LEU A 8 -17.74 -3.60 -15.25
C LEU A 8 -18.78 -2.55 -15.63
N GLY A 9 -18.71 -2.02 -16.81
CA GLY A 9 -19.60 -0.92 -17.19
C GLY A 9 -19.92 -0.91 -18.66
N ALA A 10 -21.12 -0.43 -18.97
CA ALA A 10 -21.57 -0.22 -20.34
C ALA A 10 -22.42 1.05 -20.42
N SER A 11 -22.36 1.74 -21.56
CA SER A 11 -23.19 2.90 -21.83
C SER A 11 -24.02 2.71 -23.08
N SER A 12 -25.29 3.15 -23.01
CA SER A 12 -26.20 3.25 -24.11
C SER A 12 -26.57 4.71 -24.35
N LYS A 13 -27.51 4.96 -25.28
CA LYS A 13 -27.99 6.32 -25.50
C LYS A 13 -28.62 6.97 -24.28
N ASP A 14 -29.32 6.18 -23.47
CA ASP A 14 -30.19 6.67 -22.40
C ASP A 14 -29.79 6.17 -20.98
N ALA A 15 -28.79 5.30 -20.87
CA ALA A 15 -28.40 4.71 -19.59
C ALA A 15 -26.90 4.40 -19.55
N ILE A 16 -26.34 4.45 -18.32
CA ILE A 16 -25.03 3.93 -17.99
C ILE A 16 -25.25 2.86 -16.92
N THR A 17 -24.76 1.66 -17.18
CA THR A 17 -24.75 0.58 -16.17
C THR A 17 -23.36 0.36 -15.61
N LEU A 18 -23.28 0.06 -14.34
CA LEU A 18 -22.04 -0.28 -13.63
C LEU A 18 -22.29 -1.52 -12.78
N LEU A 19 -21.51 -2.57 -13.00
CA LEU A 19 -21.67 -3.87 -12.30
C LEU A 19 -23.12 -4.41 -12.39
N GLY A 20 -23.81 -4.17 -13.52
CA GLY A 20 -25.19 -4.58 -13.75
C GLY A 20 -26.27 -3.67 -13.14
N HIS A 21 -25.90 -2.57 -12.47
CA HIS A 21 -26.81 -1.61 -11.85
C HIS A 21 -26.89 -0.31 -12.66
N ASP A 22 -28.01 0.40 -12.53
CA ASP A 22 -28.13 1.76 -13.10
C ASP A 22 -27.23 2.71 -12.31
N LEU A 23 -26.25 3.32 -13.01
CA LEU A 23 -25.29 4.20 -12.36
C LEU A 23 -25.96 5.38 -11.66
N ALA A 24 -26.95 5.99 -12.31
CA ALA A 24 -27.59 7.21 -11.81
C ALA A 24 -28.57 6.95 -10.65
N ASN A 25 -29.31 5.83 -10.72
CA ASN A 25 -30.39 5.56 -9.77
C ASN A 25 -30.01 4.61 -8.64
N ASP A 26 -29.06 3.67 -8.89
CA ASP A 26 -28.73 2.61 -7.92
C ASP A 26 -27.37 2.82 -7.25
N VAL A 27 -26.47 3.63 -7.83
CA VAL A 27 -25.08 3.78 -7.36
C VAL A 27 -24.79 5.21 -6.86
N MET A 28 -25.12 6.22 -7.66
CA MET A 28 -24.82 7.62 -7.31
C MET A 28 -25.65 8.05 -6.10
N GLY A 29 -24.95 8.47 -5.02
CA GLY A 29 -25.59 8.88 -3.77
C GLY A 29 -25.93 7.74 -2.79
N GLU A 30 -25.93 6.48 -3.27
CA GLU A 30 -26.25 5.29 -2.49
C GLU A 30 -25.01 4.49 -2.07
N VAL A 31 -23.93 4.54 -2.87
CA VAL A 31 -22.71 3.77 -2.66
C VAL A 31 -21.53 4.69 -2.41
N GLY A 32 -20.81 4.47 -1.32
CA GLY A 32 -19.55 5.20 -1.02
C GLY A 32 -18.43 4.83 -1.99
N PHE A 33 -17.48 5.75 -2.22
CA PHE A 33 -16.41 5.52 -3.21
C PHE A 33 -15.49 4.36 -2.82
N GLY A 34 -15.19 4.17 -1.53
CA GLY A 34 -14.43 3.01 -1.06
C GLY A 34 -15.17 1.69 -1.32
N GLU A 35 -16.45 1.63 -0.98
CA GLU A 35 -17.31 0.48 -1.27
C GLU A 35 -17.33 0.17 -2.76
N LEU A 36 -17.48 1.19 -3.61
CA LEU A 36 -17.49 1.04 -5.05
C LEU A 36 -16.13 0.52 -5.57
N ALA A 37 -15.01 1.04 -5.07
CA ALA A 37 -13.68 0.61 -5.48
C ALA A 37 -13.43 -0.88 -5.14
N PHE A 38 -13.86 -1.31 -3.96
CA PHE A 38 -13.84 -2.72 -3.57
C PHE A 38 -14.69 -3.57 -4.53
N TRP A 39 -15.93 -3.15 -4.78
CA TRP A 39 -16.86 -3.85 -5.65
C TRP A 39 -16.36 -3.98 -7.09
N LEU A 40 -15.79 -2.90 -7.65
CA LEU A 40 -15.18 -2.93 -8.99
C LEU A 40 -14.05 -3.96 -9.10
N ALA A 41 -13.23 -4.10 -8.05
CA ALA A 41 -12.09 -4.99 -8.06
C ALA A 41 -12.48 -6.47 -7.86
N THR A 42 -13.51 -6.73 -7.07
CA THR A 42 -13.90 -8.09 -6.69
C THR A 42 -15.14 -8.60 -7.41
N GLN A 43 -15.88 -7.71 -8.06
CA GLN A 43 -17.23 -7.97 -8.62
C GLN A 43 -18.25 -8.46 -7.57
N ARG A 44 -17.91 -8.31 -6.30
CA ARG A 44 -18.72 -8.65 -5.13
C ARG A 44 -18.88 -7.40 -4.26
N ARG A 45 -20.11 -7.07 -3.93
CA ARG A 45 -20.38 -5.95 -3.00
C ARG A 45 -19.87 -6.31 -1.60
N PRO A 46 -19.05 -5.46 -0.95
CA PRO A 46 -18.58 -5.73 0.40
C PRO A 46 -19.71 -5.62 1.42
N THR A 47 -19.56 -6.30 2.55
CA THR A 47 -20.39 -6.07 3.73
C THR A 47 -20.04 -4.70 4.36
N PRO A 48 -20.90 -4.16 5.23
CA PRO A 48 -20.57 -2.91 5.95
C PRO A 48 -19.26 -2.98 6.75
N GLY A 49 -18.97 -4.12 7.37
CA GLY A 49 -17.73 -4.35 8.10
C GLY A 49 -16.50 -4.37 7.19
N GLU A 50 -16.58 -5.09 6.06
CA GLU A 50 -15.52 -5.09 5.04
C GLU A 50 -15.27 -3.68 4.48
N THR A 51 -16.35 -2.93 4.21
CA THR A 51 -16.24 -1.53 3.77
C THR A 51 -15.49 -0.70 4.80
N ARG A 52 -15.84 -0.81 6.09
CA ARG A 52 -15.19 -0.06 7.17
C ARG A 52 -13.69 -0.38 7.28
N VAL A 53 -13.30 -1.66 7.20
CA VAL A 53 -11.90 -2.07 7.23
C VAL A 53 -11.16 -1.56 5.98
N PHE A 54 -11.76 -1.73 4.81
CA PHE A 54 -11.17 -1.27 3.55
C PHE A 54 -10.95 0.24 3.51
N GLU A 55 -11.94 1.03 3.92
CA GLU A 55 -11.81 2.49 4.00
C GLU A 55 -10.78 2.92 5.05
N ALA A 56 -10.66 2.20 6.17
CA ALA A 56 -9.60 2.44 7.14
C ALA A 56 -8.20 2.21 6.54
N VAL A 57 -8.04 1.19 5.69
CA VAL A 57 -6.81 0.97 4.92
C VAL A 57 -6.53 2.13 3.97
N LEU A 58 -7.52 2.57 3.19
CA LEU A 58 -7.37 3.70 2.27
C LEU A 58 -6.97 4.98 3.03
N ALA A 59 -7.64 5.28 4.13
CA ALA A 59 -7.32 6.42 4.98
C ALA A 59 -5.89 6.36 5.55
N ALA A 60 -5.46 5.17 6.01
CA ALA A 60 -4.12 4.95 6.56
C ALA A 60 -2.98 5.14 5.56
N LEU A 61 -3.25 4.95 4.25
CA LEU A 61 -2.27 5.01 3.18
C LEU A 61 -2.34 6.29 2.33
N ALA A 62 -3.35 7.13 2.53
CA ALA A 62 -3.60 8.31 1.70
C ALA A 62 -2.42 9.28 1.69
N ASP A 63 -1.93 9.69 2.85
CA ASP A 63 -0.78 10.60 2.95
C ASP A 63 0.16 10.22 4.10
N HIS A 64 1.40 10.67 4.00
CA HIS A 64 2.42 10.49 5.04
C HIS A 64 3.43 11.66 5.02
N GLY A 65 2.96 12.87 4.72
CA GLY A 65 3.77 14.07 4.62
C GLY A 65 4.68 14.09 3.39
N TYR A 66 5.84 14.73 3.52
CA TYR A 66 6.81 14.91 2.43
C TYR A 66 7.57 13.61 2.08
N THR A 67 6.85 12.61 1.64
CA THR A 67 7.45 11.40 1.05
C THR A 67 8.03 11.70 -0.33
N PRO A 68 8.93 10.86 -0.87
CA PRO A 68 9.42 11.02 -2.24
C PRO A 68 8.30 11.17 -3.28
N THR A 69 7.21 10.44 -3.14
CA THR A 69 6.04 10.54 -4.04
C THR A 69 5.39 11.92 -3.99
N ALA A 70 5.24 12.51 -2.80
CA ALA A 70 4.69 13.85 -2.61
C ALA A 70 5.63 14.93 -3.17
N ILE A 71 6.93 14.83 -2.89
CA ILE A 71 7.96 15.78 -3.38
C ILE A 71 8.00 15.74 -4.90
N ILE A 72 8.04 14.55 -5.51
CA ILE A 72 8.08 14.39 -6.98
C ILE A 72 6.83 14.97 -7.62
N SER A 73 5.65 14.75 -7.04
CA SER A 73 4.39 15.32 -7.55
C SER A 73 4.42 16.86 -7.52
N ARG A 74 4.89 17.47 -6.42
CA ARG A 74 5.00 18.92 -6.27
C ARG A 74 6.04 19.51 -7.23
N LEU A 75 7.19 18.88 -7.40
CA LEU A 75 8.22 19.32 -8.37
C LEU A 75 7.74 19.18 -9.82
N ALA A 76 6.99 18.13 -10.14
CA ALA A 76 6.38 17.98 -11.46
C ALA A 76 5.34 19.07 -11.74
N HIS A 77 4.55 19.45 -10.75
CA HIS A 77 3.62 20.59 -10.86
C HIS A 77 4.34 21.93 -11.01
N LEU A 78 5.44 22.15 -10.30
CA LEU A 78 6.28 23.36 -10.47
C LEU A 78 6.76 23.51 -11.93
N SER A 79 7.18 22.40 -12.54
CA SER A 79 7.69 22.39 -13.91
C SER A 79 6.58 22.45 -14.97
N ALA A 80 5.41 21.85 -14.71
CA ALA A 80 4.27 21.77 -15.62
C ALA A 80 2.95 22.09 -14.89
N PRO A 81 2.72 23.38 -14.54
CA PRO A 81 1.58 23.79 -13.71
C PRO A 81 0.21 23.60 -14.37
N ASP A 82 0.19 23.47 -15.70
CA ASP A 82 -0.98 23.20 -16.51
C ASP A 82 -1.31 21.70 -16.65
N SER A 83 -0.46 20.81 -16.07
CA SER A 83 -0.62 19.35 -16.20
C SER A 83 -0.78 18.68 -14.82
N VAL A 84 -1.95 18.84 -14.20
CA VAL A 84 -2.26 18.18 -12.92
C VAL A 84 -2.17 16.65 -13.03
N GLN A 85 -2.60 16.07 -14.15
CA GLN A 85 -2.48 14.65 -14.43
C GLN A 85 -1.03 14.18 -14.51
N GLY A 86 -0.13 15.00 -15.08
CA GLY A 86 1.31 14.74 -15.11
C GLY A 86 1.93 14.74 -13.72
N ALA A 87 1.56 15.70 -12.89
CA ALA A 87 2.02 15.79 -11.50
C ALA A 87 1.55 14.58 -10.66
N LEU A 88 0.28 14.18 -10.79
CA LEU A 88 -0.24 12.98 -10.14
C LEU A 88 0.47 11.72 -10.64
N ALA A 89 0.60 11.57 -11.96
CA ALA A 89 1.26 10.41 -12.56
C ALA A 89 2.72 10.29 -12.09
N ALA A 90 3.47 11.39 -12.06
CA ALA A 90 4.86 11.40 -11.59
C ALA A 90 4.98 10.91 -10.12
N GLY A 91 4.11 11.42 -9.24
CA GLY A 91 4.05 10.98 -7.85
C GLY A 91 3.67 9.50 -7.71
N LEU A 92 2.71 9.01 -8.49
CA LEU A 92 2.30 7.60 -8.46
C LEU A 92 3.35 6.67 -9.04
N LEU A 93 4.01 7.04 -10.14
CA LEU A 93 5.11 6.26 -10.73
C LEU A 93 6.31 6.11 -9.78
N ALA A 94 6.52 7.08 -8.89
CA ALA A 94 7.53 6.99 -7.84
C ALA A 94 7.13 6.08 -6.66
N GLY A 95 5.91 5.54 -6.67
CA GLY A 95 5.37 4.59 -5.68
C GLY A 95 5.92 3.17 -5.88
N GLY A 96 7.21 2.98 -5.65
CA GLY A 96 7.92 1.72 -5.82
C GLY A 96 7.95 0.84 -4.57
N SER A 97 8.78 -0.21 -4.60
CA SER A 97 8.89 -1.22 -3.54
C SER A 97 9.26 -0.66 -2.16
N ARG A 98 9.99 0.46 -2.09
CA ARG A 98 10.40 1.03 -0.79
C ARG A 98 9.31 1.80 -0.04
N PHE A 99 8.35 2.41 -0.74
CA PHE A 99 7.38 3.32 -0.13
C PHE A 99 5.93 2.87 -0.22
N LEU A 100 5.48 2.30 -1.32
CA LEU A 100 4.10 1.82 -1.47
C LEU A 100 4.01 0.32 -1.74
N GLY A 101 5.10 -0.31 -2.18
CA GLY A 101 5.17 -1.74 -2.47
C GLY A 101 5.01 -2.63 -1.25
N VAL A 102 5.40 -2.16 -0.06
CA VAL A 102 5.35 -2.94 1.19
C VAL A 102 3.96 -3.52 1.46
N THR A 103 2.89 -2.84 1.06
CA THR A 103 1.50 -3.33 1.20
C THR A 103 1.29 -4.63 0.42
N GLU A 104 1.70 -4.67 -0.84
CA GLU A 104 1.63 -5.87 -1.66
C GLU A 104 2.64 -6.93 -1.20
N ASP A 105 3.89 -6.52 -0.98
CA ASP A 105 4.96 -7.44 -0.56
C ASP A 105 4.60 -8.17 0.74
N CYS A 106 3.99 -7.46 1.71
CA CYS A 106 3.56 -8.06 2.97
C CYS A 106 2.36 -9.00 2.77
N GLY A 107 1.33 -8.56 2.04
CA GLY A 107 0.15 -9.40 1.79
C GLY A 107 0.51 -10.70 1.06
N ARG A 108 1.34 -10.63 0.01
CA ARG A 108 1.84 -11.82 -0.72
C ARG A 108 2.70 -12.71 0.18
N PHE A 109 3.64 -12.12 0.91
CA PHE A 109 4.52 -12.87 1.81
C PHE A 109 3.73 -13.66 2.85
N LEU A 110 2.74 -13.03 3.48
CA LEU A 110 1.89 -13.72 4.46
C LEU A 110 1.06 -14.82 3.81
N HIS A 111 0.51 -14.56 2.63
CA HIS A 111 -0.25 -15.54 1.86
C HIS A 111 0.60 -16.77 1.52
N ASP A 112 1.79 -16.57 0.99
CA ASP A 112 2.71 -17.67 0.64
C ASP A 112 3.06 -18.52 1.87
N VAL A 113 3.27 -17.90 3.04
CA VAL A 113 3.53 -18.62 4.29
C VAL A 113 2.31 -19.46 4.71
N LEU A 114 1.09 -18.92 4.57
CA LEU A 114 -0.13 -19.61 4.93
C LEU A 114 -0.43 -20.79 3.99
N GLU A 115 -0.19 -20.61 2.69
CA GLU A 115 -0.30 -21.69 1.69
C GLU A 115 0.72 -22.83 1.98
N ASP A 116 1.97 -22.47 2.26
CA ASP A 116 3.03 -23.44 2.60
C ASP A 116 2.71 -24.22 3.89
N ALA A 117 2.04 -23.60 4.86
CA ALA A 117 1.68 -24.23 6.13
C ALA A 117 0.59 -25.31 5.96
N GLY A 118 -0.28 -25.17 4.97
CA GLY A 118 -1.40 -26.06 4.68
C GLY A 118 -2.48 -26.03 5.76
N ALA A 119 -2.23 -26.56 6.95
CA ALA A 119 -3.15 -26.48 8.07
C ALA A 119 -2.91 -25.22 8.91
N LEU A 120 -3.95 -24.40 9.04
CA LEU A 120 -3.84 -23.14 9.82
C LEU A 120 -3.87 -23.40 11.32
N PRO A 121 -3.06 -22.66 12.11
CA PRO A 121 -3.14 -22.70 13.57
C PRO A 121 -4.51 -22.27 14.08
N THR A 122 -4.92 -22.84 15.21
CA THR A 122 -6.22 -22.57 15.85
C THR A 122 -6.10 -21.79 17.17
N ASP A 123 -4.87 -21.61 17.67
CA ASP A 123 -4.57 -20.90 18.90
C ASP A 123 -3.31 -20.03 18.78
N ASP A 124 -3.09 -19.16 19.75
CA ASP A 124 -1.95 -18.23 19.75
C ASP A 124 -0.61 -18.95 19.75
N ALA A 125 -0.49 -20.07 20.42
CA ALA A 125 0.77 -20.84 20.48
C ALA A 125 1.15 -21.40 19.11
N GLY A 126 0.16 -21.88 18.35
CA GLY A 126 0.36 -22.35 16.98
C GLY A 126 0.73 -21.20 16.03
N TRP A 127 0.07 -20.04 16.15
CA TRP A 127 0.42 -18.86 15.38
C TRP A 127 1.84 -18.37 15.68
N ASP A 128 2.23 -18.35 16.96
CA ASP A 128 3.58 -17.97 17.37
C ASP A 128 4.64 -18.95 16.87
N ALA A 129 4.36 -20.25 16.86
CA ALA A 129 5.27 -21.26 16.31
C ALA A 129 5.47 -21.09 14.81
N LEU A 130 4.39 -20.87 14.03
CA LEU A 130 4.48 -20.61 12.59
C LEU A 130 5.25 -19.31 12.29
N ALA A 131 4.96 -18.25 13.04
CA ALA A 131 5.64 -16.96 12.90
C ALA A 131 7.13 -17.08 13.23
N LEU A 132 7.48 -17.81 14.29
CA LEU A 132 8.88 -18.02 14.69
C LEU A 132 9.69 -18.74 13.61
N GLU A 133 9.13 -19.79 13.03
CA GLU A 133 9.74 -20.52 11.91
C GLU A 133 9.89 -19.59 10.69
N THR A 134 8.85 -18.82 10.38
CA THR A 134 8.84 -17.85 9.27
C THR A 134 9.96 -16.82 9.42
N VAL A 135 10.13 -16.23 10.60
CA VAL A 135 11.19 -15.23 10.84
C VAL A 135 12.57 -15.87 10.78
N ARG A 136 12.74 -17.12 11.27
CA ARG A 136 13.99 -17.87 11.15
C ARG A 136 14.39 -18.11 9.69
N ARG A 137 13.47 -18.59 8.86
CA ARG A 137 13.71 -18.80 7.41
C ARG A 137 14.12 -17.49 6.72
N GLN A 138 13.47 -16.36 7.02
CA GLN A 138 13.84 -15.07 6.44
C GLN A 138 15.25 -14.64 6.87
N ARG A 139 15.60 -14.83 8.15
CA ARG A 139 16.94 -14.52 8.67
C ARG A 139 18.03 -15.37 8.01
N GLU A 140 17.80 -16.68 7.88
CA GLU A 140 18.72 -17.60 7.23
C GLU A 140 18.93 -17.26 5.74
N ALA A 141 17.84 -16.89 5.07
CA ALA A 141 17.87 -16.42 3.68
C ALA A 141 18.45 -15.00 3.52
N LYS A 142 18.82 -14.32 4.62
CA LYS A 142 19.27 -12.91 4.63
C LYS A 142 18.27 -11.94 4.00
N LYS A 143 16.98 -12.25 4.12
CA LYS A 143 15.87 -11.43 3.61
C LYS A 143 15.19 -10.69 4.76
N PHE A 144 14.62 -9.52 4.45
CA PHE A 144 13.76 -8.80 5.38
C PHE A 144 12.39 -9.49 5.49
N VAL A 145 11.76 -9.35 6.66
CA VAL A 145 10.35 -9.69 6.82
C VAL A 145 9.53 -8.47 6.37
N PRO A 146 8.72 -8.59 5.29
CA PRO A 146 7.90 -7.48 4.83
C PRO A 146 6.95 -7.00 5.93
N GLY A 147 6.79 -5.69 6.06
CA GLY A 147 5.93 -5.11 7.09
C GLY A 147 6.59 -4.96 8.47
N LEU A 148 7.83 -5.45 8.68
CA LEU A 148 8.56 -5.32 9.92
C LEU A 148 9.64 -4.23 9.82
N GLY A 149 9.59 -3.26 10.75
CA GLY A 149 10.47 -2.10 10.78
C GLY A 149 9.86 -0.86 10.10
N HIS A 150 10.28 0.32 10.54
CA HIS A 150 9.87 1.61 9.97
C HIS A 150 11.02 2.62 10.06
N HIS A 151 11.17 3.48 9.04
CA HIS A 151 12.24 4.46 8.99
C HIS A 151 12.04 5.64 9.96
N VAL A 152 10.78 6.00 10.26
CA VAL A 152 10.40 7.07 11.20
C VAL A 152 9.91 6.50 12.53
N HIS A 153 8.86 5.66 12.50
CA HIS A 153 8.19 5.15 13.69
C HIS A 153 8.98 4.00 14.33
N LYS A 154 10.04 4.33 15.09
CA LYS A 154 10.94 3.34 15.69
C LYS A 154 10.31 2.58 16.87
N ASP A 155 9.45 3.25 17.62
CA ASP A 155 8.83 2.73 18.84
C ASP A 155 7.43 2.14 18.60
N GLY A 156 6.89 2.25 17.39
CA GLY A 156 5.59 1.73 16.98
C GLY A 156 4.91 2.61 15.96
N ASP A 157 4.24 1.97 15.00
CA ASP A 157 3.42 2.68 14.00
C ASP A 157 1.98 2.77 14.52
N PRO A 158 1.43 3.97 14.79
CA PRO A 158 0.12 4.12 15.40
C PRO A 158 -1.04 3.55 14.55
N ARG A 159 -0.82 3.39 13.25
CA ARG A 159 -1.82 2.82 12.33
C ARG A 159 -2.05 1.33 12.60
N THR A 160 -0.99 0.61 12.96
CA THR A 160 -1.04 -0.85 13.13
C THR A 160 -2.03 -1.29 14.21
N PRO A 161 -1.95 -0.86 15.47
CA PRO A 161 -2.90 -1.27 16.50
C PRO A 161 -4.32 -0.78 16.20
N ARG A 162 -4.48 0.39 15.55
CA ARG A 162 -5.81 0.91 15.24
C ARG A 162 -6.50 0.09 14.15
N LEU A 163 -5.80 -0.28 13.08
CA LEU A 163 -6.39 -1.07 12.01
C LEU A 163 -6.71 -2.50 12.49
N MET A 164 -5.82 -3.12 13.29
CA MET A 164 -6.12 -4.41 13.93
C MET A 164 -7.36 -4.35 14.81
N ALA A 165 -7.53 -3.26 15.58
CA ALA A 165 -8.72 -3.09 16.41
C ALA A 165 -9.99 -2.95 15.56
N ILE A 166 -9.96 -2.18 14.46
CA ILE A 166 -11.10 -2.05 13.55
C ILE A 166 -11.45 -3.42 12.92
N ALA A 167 -10.45 -4.19 12.46
CA ALA A 167 -10.68 -5.51 11.91
C ALA A 167 -11.31 -6.47 12.93
N ALA A 168 -10.86 -6.41 14.19
CA ALA A 168 -11.43 -7.20 15.28
C ALA A 168 -12.86 -6.77 15.65
N GLU A 169 -13.13 -5.47 15.72
CA GLU A 169 -14.48 -4.91 15.95
C GLU A 169 -15.49 -5.40 14.91
N GLU A 170 -15.07 -5.57 13.65
CA GLU A 170 -15.91 -6.04 12.55
C GLU A 170 -15.88 -7.57 12.35
N GLY A 171 -15.11 -8.31 13.14
CA GLY A 171 -14.97 -9.76 13.00
C GLY A 171 -14.22 -10.19 11.73
N ILE A 172 -13.34 -9.34 11.21
CA ILE A 172 -12.58 -9.55 9.94
C ILE A 172 -11.10 -9.86 10.22
N THR A 173 -10.75 -10.24 11.43
CA THR A 173 -9.39 -10.74 11.73
C THR A 173 -9.23 -12.12 11.12
N GLY A 174 -8.62 -12.17 9.93
CA GLY A 174 -8.33 -13.42 9.22
C GLY A 174 -6.90 -13.92 9.49
N PRO A 175 -6.49 -14.96 8.77
CA PRO A 175 -5.20 -15.62 8.98
C PRO A 175 -3.99 -14.73 8.67
N HIS A 176 -4.09 -13.79 7.72
CA HIS A 176 -2.99 -12.88 7.40
C HIS A 176 -2.72 -11.91 8.55
N LEU A 177 -3.76 -11.30 9.12
CA LEU A 177 -3.64 -10.43 10.30
C LEU A 177 -3.17 -11.21 11.53
N ALA A 178 -3.65 -12.45 11.73
CA ALA A 178 -3.21 -13.30 12.84
C ALA A 178 -1.72 -13.62 12.75
N LEU A 179 -1.24 -14.05 11.58
CA LEU A 179 0.18 -14.31 11.34
C LEU A 179 1.02 -13.04 11.48
N PHE A 180 0.56 -11.91 10.95
CA PHE A 180 1.26 -10.63 11.06
C PHE A 180 1.41 -10.19 12.53
N ALA A 181 0.36 -10.35 13.34
CA ALA A 181 0.41 -10.07 14.78
C ALA A 181 1.38 -11.01 15.50
N ALA A 182 1.38 -12.30 15.16
CA ALA A 182 2.30 -13.28 15.74
C ALA A 182 3.77 -12.97 15.40
N ILE A 183 4.07 -12.57 14.15
CA ILE A 183 5.40 -12.08 13.77
C ILE A 183 5.83 -10.93 14.68
N GLY A 184 4.92 -9.99 14.95
CA GLY A 184 5.17 -8.89 15.89
C GLY A 184 5.55 -9.33 17.30
N ARG A 185 4.98 -10.43 17.78
CA ARG A 185 5.29 -10.98 19.12
C ARG A 185 6.64 -11.70 19.17
N VAL A 186 6.93 -12.53 18.18
CA VAL A 186 8.04 -13.50 18.25
C VAL A 186 9.36 -13.03 17.62
N HIS A 187 9.34 -12.06 16.71
CA HIS A 187 10.54 -11.66 15.97
C HIS A 187 11.73 -11.25 16.86
N PRO A 188 11.55 -10.66 18.08
CA PRO A 188 12.70 -10.30 18.91
C PRO A 188 13.53 -11.49 19.34
N GLU A 189 12.93 -12.67 19.53
CA GLU A 189 13.63 -13.91 19.89
C GLU A 189 14.63 -14.34 18.81
N VAL A 190 14.25 -14.12 17.55
CA VAL A 190 15.08 -14.49 16.41
C VAL A 190 16.05 -13.38 16.02
N LEU A 191 15.59 -12.13 15.97
CA LEU A 191 16.39 -11.01 15.46
C LEU A 191 17.28 -10.35 16.51
N GLY A 192 17.06 -10.63 17.81
CA GLY A 192 17.77 -10.02 18.92
C GLY A 192 17.48 -8.52 19.11
N LYS A 193 16.43 -8.01 18.49
CA LYS A 193 15.97 -6.61 18.57
C LYS A 193 14.48 -6.52 18.29
N THR A 194 13.82 -5.56 18.91
CA THR A 194 12.41 -5.25 18.64
C THR A 194 12.31 -4.27 17.47
N LEU A 195 11.46 -4.58 16.52
CA LEU A 195 11.13 -3.75 15.37
C LEU A 195 9.61 -3.52 15.33
N PRO A 196 9.12 -2.33 15.00
CA PRO A 196 7.69 -2.09 14.87
C PRO A 196 7.09 -2.84 13.67
N LEU A 197 5.89 -3.36 13.84
CA LEU A 197 5.02 -3.68 12.72
C LEU A 197 4.55 -2.36 12.09
N ASN A 198 4.74 -2.19 10.78
CA ASN A 198 4.43 -0.92 10.13
C ASN A 198 3.03 -0.88 9.51
N GLY A 199 2.54 0.35 9.29
CA GLY A 199 1.20 0.58 8.77
C GLY A 199 0.96 0.05 7.36
N ALA A 200 1.99 0.02 6.50
CA ALA A 200 1.85 -0.55 5.16
C ALA A 200 1.70 -2.08 5.21
N GLY A 201 2.42 -2.73 6.14
CA GLY A 201 2.32 -4.18 6.35
C GLY A 201 0.95 -4.60 6.87
N VAL A 202 0.44 -3.94 7.93
CA VAL A 202 -0.90 -4.27 8.44
C VAL A 202 -2.00 -4.01 7.41
N CYS A 203 -1.84 -2.98 6.57
CA CYS A 203 -2.75 -2.76 5.44
C CYS A 203 -2.71 -3.90 4.43
N GLY A 204 -1.53 -4.42 4.10
CA GLY A 204 -1.39 -5.58 3.22
C GLY A 204 -2.05 -6.83 3.77
N ALA A 205 -1.84 -7.12 5.07
CA ALA A 205 -2.49 -8.23 5.76
C ALA A 205 -4.02 -8.10 5.76
N ALA A 206 -4.55 -6.90 6.07
CA ALA A 206 -5.98 -6.64 6.09
C ALA A 206 -6.63 -6.77 4.70
N LEU A 207 -5.98 -6.24 3.64
CA LEU A 207 -6.48 -6.38 2.28
C LEU A 207 -6.50 -7.83 1.81
N ALA A 208 -5.50 -8.64 2.20
CA ALA A 208 -5.48 -10.07 1.91
C ALA A 208 -6.60 -10.82 2.66
N ASP A 209 -6.86 -10.50 3.93
CA ASP A 209 -7.98 -11.07 4.69
C ASP A 209 -9.35 -10.67 4.13
N LEU A 210 -9.47 -9.51 3.50
CA LEU A 210 -10.67 -9.09 2.77
C LEU A 210 -10.87 -9.85 1.44
N GLY A 211 -9.94 -10.72 1.06
CA GLY A 211 -10.00 -11.50 -0.18
C GLY A 211 -9.76 -10.69 -1.45
N LEU A 212 -9.05 -9.58 -1.36
CA LEU A 212 -8.68 -8.80 -2.52
C LEU A 212 -7.57 -9.50 -3.33
N PRO A 213 -7.56 -9.36 -4.67
CA PRO A 213 -6.52 -9.98 -5.49
C PRO A 213 -5.13 -9.52 -5.06
N LEU A 214 -4.25 -10.46 -4.76
CA LEU A 214 -2.90 -10.18 -4.24
C LEU A 214 -2.09 -9.31 -5.21
N GLU A 215 -2.30 -9.49 -6.51
CA GLU A 215 -1.67 -8.72 -7.59
C GLU A 215 -2.10 -7.24 -7.61
N LEU A 216 -3.19 -6.91 -6.94
CA LEU A 216 -3.75 -5.57 -6.89
C LEU A 216 -3.59 -4.87 -5.54
N LEU A 217 -2.95 -5.49 -4.54
CA LEU A 217 -2.83 -4.88 -3.20
C LEU A 217 -2.10 -3.53 -3.27
N ARG A 218 -1.05 -3.41 -4.11
CA ARG A 218 -0.39 -2.13 -4.36
C ARG A 218 -1.30 -1.12 -5.04
N ALA A 219 -2.21 -1.57 -5.91
CA ALA A 219 -3.13 -0.67 -6.59
C ALA A 219 -4.06 0.04 -5.60
N PHE A 220 -4.47 -0.60 -4.51
CA PHE A 220 -5.26 0.04 -3.44
C PHE A 220 -4.42 1.05 -2.64
N ALA A 221 -3.14 0.79 -2.43
CA ALA A 221 -2.22 1.78 -1.86
C ALA A 221 -2.05 2.99 -2.79
N LEU A 222 -1.99 2.78 -4.10
CA LEU A 222 -1.92 3.84 -5.11
C LEU A 222 -3.24 4.61 -5.20
N LEU A 223 -4.41 3.94 -5.10
CA LEU A 223 -5.71 4.59 -5.02
C LEU A 223 -5.77 5.56 -3.84
N ALA A 224 -5.41 5.09 -2.67
CA ALA A 224 -5.32 5.92 -1.46
C ALA A 224 -4.34 7.09 -1.64
N ARG A 225 -3.14 6.81 -2.17
CA ARG A 225 -2.10 7.82 -2.41
C ARG A 225 -2.54 8.86 -3.44
N THR A 226 -3.40 8.52 -4.39
CA THR A 226 -3.94 9.50 -5.34
C THR A 226 -4.70 10.60 -4.62
N ALA A 227 -5.54 10.26 -3.65
CA ALA A 227 -6.24 11.25 -2.83
C ALA A 227 -5.25 12.12 -2.02
N GLY A 228 -4.22 11.51 -1.43
CA GLY A 228 -3.16 12.22 -0.73
C GLY A 228 -2.38 13.17 -1.64
N LEU A 229 -2.01 12.76 -2.85
CA LEU A 229 -1.31 13.61 -3.82
C LEU A 229 -2.17 14.79 -4.29
N ILE A 230 -3.49 14.61 -4.46
CA ILE A 230 -4.40 15.72 -4.71
C ILE A 230 -4.34 16.73 -3.56
N GLY A 231 -4.35 16.25 -2.30
CA GLY A 231 -4.17 17.09 -1.13
C GLY A 231 -2.83 17.83 -1.12
N GLN A 232 -1.72 17.14 -1.45
CA GLN A 232 -0.38 17.72 -1.57
C GLN A 232 -0.31 18.82 -2.65
N LEU A 233 -0.95 18.60 -3.80
CA LEU A 233 -1.02 19.63 -4.85
C LEU A 233 -1.92 20.80 -4.45
N ALA A 234 -3.05 20.55 -3.79
CA ALA A 234 -3.89 21.62 -3.29
C ALA A 234 -3.19 22.48 -2.21
N GLU A 235 -2.31 21.87 -1.42
CA GLU A 235 -1.47 22.60 -0.47
C GLU A 235 -0.36 23.38 -1.20
N GLU A 236 0.28 22.81 -2.21
CA GLU A 236 1.30 23.49 -3.04
C GLU A 236 0.77 24.79 -3.65
N LEU A 237 -0.50 24.80 -4.09
CA LEU A 237 -1.14 26.01 -4.63
C LEU A 237 -1.31 27.11 -3.58
N ARG A 238 -1.39 26.78 -2.29
CA ARG A 238 -1.61 27.74 -1.19
C ARG A 238 -0.32 28.08 -0.46
N HIS A 239 0.54 27.07 -0.28
CA HIS A 239 1.78 27.13 0.46
C HIS A 239 2.86 26.39 -0.34
N PRO A 240 3.40 27.00 -1.41
CA PRO A 240 4.35 26.36 -2.29
C PRO A 240 5.68 26.09 -1.58
N VAL A 241 6.20 24.87 -1.76
CA VAL A 241 7.53 24.47 -1.26
C VAL A 241 8.41 23.86 -2.36
N ALA A 242 7.84 23.52 -3.52
CA ALA A 242 8.58 22.87 -4.59
C ALA A 242 9.74 23.73 -5.11
N ASN A 243 9.53 25.04 -5.22
CA ASN A 243 10.58 25.97 -5.64
C ASN A 243 11.74 26.03 -4.63
N ASP A 244 11.46 26.01 -3.33
CA ASP A 244 12.50 26.00 -2.29
C ASP A 244 13.29 24.71 -2.31
N ILE A 245 12.62 23.54 -2.55
CA ILE A 245 13.28 22.26 -2.73
C ILE A 245 14.22 22.30 -3.94
N PHE A 246 13.75 22.81 -5.09
CA PHE A 246 14.58 23.00 -6.28
C PHE A 246 15.78 23.87 -5.98
N LEU A 247 15.58 25.08 -5.46
CA LEU A 247 16.65 26.03 -5.17
C LEU A 247 17.62 25.52 -4.10
N SER A 248 17.17 24.74 -3.13
CA SER A 248 18.05 24.14 -2.11
C SER A 248 19.11 23.22 -2.70
N VAL A 249 18.82 22.59 -3.84
CA VAL A 249 19.77 21.75 -4.58
C VAL A 249 20.56 22.59 -5.58
N ASP A 250 19.88 23.42 -6.38
CA ASP A 250 20.48 24.18 -7.46
C ASP A 250 21.55 25.18 -6.95
N LEU A 251 21.26 25.92 -5.87
CA LEU A 251 22.18 26.88 -5.29
C LEU A 251 23.32 26.24 -4.48
N ASN A 252 23.20 24.96 -4.12
CA ASN A 252 24.21 24.23 -3.33
C ASN A 252 24.99 23.19 -4.17
N ASN A 253 24.78 23.15 -5.48
CA ASN A 253 25.56 22.26 -6.33
C ASN A 253 27.03 22.78 -6.43
N ARG A 254 27.95 21.84 -6.56
CA ARG A 254 29.39 22.14 -6.76
C ARG A 254 29.91 21.29 -7.92
N PRO A 255 30.45 21.91 -8.97
CA PRO A 255 31.13 21.17 -10.03
C PRO A 255 32.28 20.32 -9.47
N VAL A 256 32.40 19.10 -9.92
CA VAL A 256 33.54 18.21 -9.67
C VAL A 256 34.02 17.63 -11.00
N ASP A 257 35.28 17.22 -11.05
CA ASP A 257 35.80 16.53 -12.22
C ASP A 257 35.02 15.23 -12.45
N PRO A 258 34.71 14.89 -13.71
CA PRO A 258 34.02 13.65 -14.04
C PRO A 258 34.84 12.43 -13.63
N ASP A 259 34.26 11.53 -12.85
CA ASP A 259 34.85 10.21 -12.61
C ASP A 259 34.49 9.29 -13.79
N PRO A 260 35.47 8.61 -14.40
CA PRO A 260 35.18 7.60 -15.43
C PRO A 260 34.26 6.51 -14.89
N TYR A 261 33.22 6.16 -15.65
CA TYR A 261 32.35 5.05 -15.26
C TYR A 261 33.12 3.73 -15.34
N GLU A 262 33.33 3.09 -14.22
CA GLU A 262 33.81 1.72 -14.14
C GLU A 262 32.61 0.80 -13.90
N PRO A 263 32.26 -0.09 -14.86
CA PRO A 263 31.16 -1.03 -14.66
C PRO A 263 31.47 -1.95 -13.48
N PRO A 264 30.48 -2.30 -12.65
CA PRO A 264 30.69 -3.26 -11.56
C PRO A 264 31.19 -4.59 -12.11
N PRO A 265 32.05 -5.32 -11.37
CA PRO A 265 32.55 -6.61 -11.82
C PRO A 265 31.37 -7.56 -12.08
N VAL A 266 31.41 -8.26 -13.22
CA VAL A 266 30.39 -9.23 -13.62
C VAL A 266 30.25 -10.30 -12.53
N GLY A 267 29.06 -10.38 -11.89
CA GLY A 267 28.77 -11.38 -10.85
C GLY A 267 28.56 -10.84 -9.43
N GLN A 268 28.56 -9.51 -9.23
CA GLN A 268 28.08 -8.90 -7.98
C GLN A 268 26.71 -8.27 -8.22
N ASP A 269 25.65 -9.05 -7.97
CA ASP A 269 24.28 -8.53 -7.85
C ASP A 269 24.22 -7.61 -6.61
N SER A 270 24.32 -6.32 -6.85
CA SER A 270 24.00 -5.31 -5.84
C SER A 270 22.48 -5.12 -5.79
N LEU A 271 21.83 -5.89 -4.95
CA LEU A 271 20.47 -5.61 -4.49
C LEU A 271 20.49 -4.77 -3.20
#